data_4e55ec446c08476233485bd52168431c
#
_entry.id   4e55ec446c08476233485bd52168431c
#
_cell.length_a   1.000
_cell.length_b   1.000
_cell.length_c   1.000
_cell.angle_alpha   90.00
_cell.angle_beta   90.00
_cell.angle_gamma   90.00
#
_symmetry.space_group_name_H-M   'P 1'
#
loop_
_entity.id
_entity.type
_entity.pdbx_description
1 polymer ?
#
loop_
_entity_poly.entity_id
_entity_poly.type
_entity_poly.pdbx_seq_one_letter_code
_entity_poly.pdbx_strand_id
1 'polypeptide(L)'
;MARKRFRSNQRHEPVTERSFQEYLYSTAAPLTTRTELMRLVRGGEDTFLELKVKLSNSERVAQEIVALANTGGGVIVFGVNDQLRVEGIEDGEAVQDELVRICREEIVPSIVPFIDRVAFDNGRRIVALDVSGKRRPYRTRDGRFFIRSGAEKREASPEELAALLDDSRPLSGENIPALGATIADIDEAHLWSFVRAFQGGAFDEANIKNYPTAEILERYLLLATNYRDDLVPTVAGILLFGHDESVARLLPRSSVIATRFGGDTSQAPVIERVELRGNLATIDESALRFVGRYCDLWDARPARSSGTSEAPIPARANYSRAVISEAIANALIHRDLFVRDVTTRLHVFDRAIDIVNPRPSAGFASAALRAIRFGVPQRLSPQLVATFSNPAYGVTLAPGGLPMLFREARSFSNRLPDISAFNDEFRLRLHGI
;
A
#
# COMPACT_ATOMS: atom_id res chain seq x y z
N MET A 1 60.96 -5.92 -28.88
CA MET A 1 59.58 -6.21 -29.31
C MET A 1 58.66 -6.10 -28.09
N ALA A 2 58.01 -4.99 -27.91
CA ALA A 2 57.16 -4.68 -26.74
C ALA A 2 55.68 -4.89 -27.13
N ARG A 3 55.02 -5.86 -26.49
CA ARG A 3 53.57 -6.09 -26.64
C ARG A 3 52.81 -5.03 -25.80
N LYS A 4 52.11 -4.12 -26.50
CA LYS A 4 51.10 -3.23 -25.89
C LYS A 4 49.91 -4.08 -25.37
N ARG A 5 49.70 -4.06 -24.06
CA ARG A 5 48.48 -4.54 -23.43
C ARG A 5 47.43 -3.46 -23.56
N PHE A 6 46.37 -3.73 -24.34
CA PHE A 6 45.13 -2.98 -24.30
C PHE A 6 44.42 -3.27 -22.96
N ARG A 7 44.36 -2.34 -22.07
CA ARG A 7 43.45 -2.37 -20.93
C ARG A 7 42.12 -1.76 -21.41
N SER A 8 41.12 -2.59 -21.65
CA SER A 8 39.74 -2.14 -21.74
C SER A 8 39.23 -1.85 -20.33
N ASN A 9 39.17 -0.58 -19.97
CA ASN A 9 38.52 -0.11 -18.77
C ASN A 9 37.04 0.11 -19.07
N GLN A 10 36.28 -0.94 -19.30
CA GLN A 10 34.83 -0.88 -19.14
C GLN A 10 34.58 -1.09 -17.65
N ARG A 11 34.42 0.02 -16.92
CA ARG A 11 33.72 0.01 -15.66
C ARG A 11 32.26 -0.32 -15.99
N HIS A 12 31.89 -1.58 -15.85
CA HIS A 12 30.49 -1.90 -15.59
C HIS A 12 30.17 -1.29 -14.23
N GLU A 13 29.50 -0.15 -14.23
CA GLU A 13 28.76 0.26 -13.04
C GLU A 13 27.75 -0.86 -12.77
N PRO A 14 27.73 -1.41 -11.56
CA PRO A 14 26.71 -2.39 -11.22
C PRO A 14 25.36 -1.66 -11.38
N VAL A 15 24.49 -2.21 -12.26
CA VAL A 15 23.08 -1.84 -12.28
C VAL A 15 22.59 -2.10 -10.86
N THR A 16 22.47 -1.04 -10.08
CA THR A 16 22.08 -1.15 -8.68
C THR A 16 20.66 -1.69 -8.66
N GLU A 17 20.38 -2.65 -7.78
CA GLU A 17 19.03 -3.13 -7.46
C GLU A 17 18.00 -1.99 -7.34
N ARG A 18 18.48 -0.81 -7.01
CA ARG A 18 17.75 0.44 -6.93
C ARG A 18 17.16 0.90 -8.28
N SER A 19 17.86 0.73 -9.39
CA SER A 19 17.35 1.11 -10.73
C SER A 19 16.29 0.11 -11.22
N PHE A 20 16.40 -1.17 -10.85
CA PHE A 20 15.38 -2.17 -11.15
C PHE A 20 14.14 -2.00 -10.27
N GLN A 21 14.31 -1.67 -9.01
CA GLN A 21 13.22 -1.31 -8.10
C GLN A 21 12.56 0.00 -8.51
N GLU A 22 13.31 1.01 -8.92
CA GLU A 22 12.76 2.26 -9.48
C GLU A 22 12.00 1.99 -10.79
N TYR A 23 12.44 1.07 -11.63
CA TYR A 23 11.72 0.61 -12.81
C TYR A 23 10.41 -0.11 -12.46
N LEU A 24 10.41 -0.99 -11.47
CA LEU A 24 9.21 -1.68 -10.99
C LEU A 24 8.26 -0.76 -10.22
N TYR A 25 8.77 0.31 -9.59
CA TYR A 25 8.00 1.25 -8.78
C TYR A 25 7.72 2.58 -9.48
N SER A 26 8.46 2.90 -10.54
CA SER A 26 8.12 4.02 -11.39
C SER A 26 6.89 3.64 -12.20
N THR A 27 5.92 4.52 -12.17
CA THR A 27 4.67 4.36 -12.89
C THR A 27 4.83 4.43 -14.39
N ALA A 28 6.02 4.80 -14.82
CA ALA A 28 6.45 4.81 -16.20
C ALA A 28 7.97 4.61 -16.19
N ALA A 29 8.47 3.67 -16.94
CA ALA A 29 9.89 3.60 -17.21
C ALA A 29 10.27 4.87 -17.97
N PRO A 30 11.19 5.70 -17.47
CA PRO A 30 11.63 6.85 -18.22
C PRO A 30 12.15 6.38 -19.59
N LEU A 31 11.76 7.05 -20.65
CA LEU A 31 12.31 6.82 -22.00
C LEU A 31 13.78 7.20 -22.00
N THR A 32 14.63 6.28 -21.59
CA THR A 32 16.02 6.57 -21.26
C THR A 32 16.94 6.62 -22.47
N THR A 33 16.49 6.19 -23.65
CA THR A 33 17.36 6.21 -24.82
C THR A 33 16.65 6.67 -26.10
N ARG A 34 17.38 7.46 -26.92
CA ARG A 34 17.02 7.83 -28.28
C ARG A 34 16.59 6.62 -29.13
N THR A 35 17.22 5.49 -28.95
CA THR A 35 16.95 4.24 -29.68
C THR A 35 15.56 3.67 -29.36
N GLU A 36 15.16 3.65 -28.12
CA GLU A 36 13.84 3.19 -27.68
C GLU A 36 12.73 4.12 -28.21
N LEU A 37 12.95 5.42 -28.07
CA LEU A 37 11.99 6.40 -28.58
C LEU A 37 11.83 6.28 -30.11
N MET A 38 12.92 6.13 -30.84
CA MET A 38 12.85 5.93 -32.31
C MET A 38 12.19 4.60 -32.68
N ARG A 39 12.32 3.58 -31.86
CA ARG A 39 11.60 2.31 -32.04
C ARG A 39 10.10 2.48 -31.84
N LEU A 40 9.69 3.21 -30.82
CA LEU A 40 8.28 3.54 -30.56
C LEU A 40 7.69 4.35 -31.72
N VAL A 41 8.34 5.45 -32.11
CA VAL A 41 7.88 6.33 -33.21
C VAL A 41 7.73 5.57 -34.54
N ARG A 42 8.60 4.60 -34.84
CA ARG A 42 8.50 3.78 -36.07
C ARG A 42 7.22 2.94 -36.15
N GLY A 43 6.62 2.62 -35.02
CA GLY A 43 5.35 1.89 -34.97
C GLY A 43 4.14 2.74 -35.39
N GLY A 44 4.29 4.08 -35.44
CA GLY A 44 3.17 5.01 -35.63
C GLY A 44 2.31 5.17 -34.38
N GLU A 45 1.27 5.98 -34.48
CA GLU A 45 0.30 6.20 -33.42
C GLU A 45 -0.51 4.93 -33.13
N ASP A 46 -0.72 4.65 -31.85
CA ASP A 46 -1.52 3.52 -31.38
C ASP A 46 -2.25 3.88 -30.06
N THR A 47 -2.75 2.88 -29.36
CA THR A 47 -3.45 3.05 -28.07
C THR A 47 -2.57 3.73 -27.02
N PHE A 48 -1.24 3.59 -27.10
CA PHE A 48 -0.28 4.02 -26.07
C PHE A 48 0.70 5.08 -26.58
N LEU A 49 0.65 5.44 -27.84
CA LEU A 49 1.54 6.44 -28.46
C LEU A 49 0.76 7.49 -29.23
N GLU A 50 1.05 8.75 -28.94
CA GLU A 50 0.55 9.93 -29.66
C GLU A 50 1.71 10.76 -30.16
N LEU A 51 1.65 11.19 -31.45
CA LEU A 51 2.66 12.02 -32.09
C LEU A 51 2.12 13.42 -32.32
N LYS A 52 2.91 14.44 -32.05
CA LYS A 52 2.53 15.85 -32.31
C LYS A 52 3.71 16.64 -32.82
N VAL A 53 3.46 17.44 -33.85
CA VAL A 53 4.48 18.35 -34.42
C VAL A 53 4.87 19.39 -33.38
N LYS A 54 3.89 19.98 -32.68
CA LYS A 54 4.10 21.03 -31.67
C LYS A 54 3.01 21.01 -30.60
N LEU A 55 3.28 21.65 -29.50
CA LEU A 55 2.28 21.93 -28.47
C LEU A 55 1.53 23.21 -28.88
N SER A 56 0.31 23.07 -29.41
CA SER A 56 -0.46 24.21 -29.97
C SER A 56 -1.75 24.53 -29.22
N ASN A 57 -2.33 23.57 -28.48
CA ASN A 57 -3.59 23.73 -27.78
C ASN A 57 -3.55 22.91 -26.47
N SER A 58 -3.45 23.62 -25.38
CA SER A 58 -3.31 23.01 -24.03
C SER A 58 -4.53 22.16 -23.66
N GLU A 59 -5.74 22.57 -24.03
CA GLU A 59 -6.97 21.80 -23.75
C GLU A 59 -6.95 20.45 -24.50
N ARG A 60 -6.58 20.45 -25.78
CA ARG A 60 -6.47 19.21 -26.54
C ARG A 60 -5.40 18.29 -26.01
N VAL A 61 -4.27 18.85 -25.58
CA VAL A 61 -3.19 18.07 -24.94
C VAL A 61 -3.66 17.49 -23.61
N ALA A 62 -4.39 18.25 -22.79
CA ALA A 62 -4.98 17.73 -21.55
C ALA A 62 -5.92 16.54 -21.83
N GLN A 63 -6.76 16.63 -22.87
CA GLN A 63 -7.65 15.54 -23.27
C GLN A 63 -6.86 14.30 -23.72
N GLU A 64 -5.73 14.45 -24.46
CA GLU A 64 -4.87 13.32 -24.85
C GLU A 64 -4.23 12.67 -23.62
N ILE A 65 -3.69 13.49 -22.70
CA ILE A 65 -3.11 12.98 -21.45
C ILE A 65 -4.15 12.21 -20.64
N VAL A 66 -5.36 12.75 -20.49
CA VAL A 66 -6.47 12.09 -19.80
C VAL A 66 -6.84 10.78 -20.50
N ALA A 67 -6.95 10.78 -21.82
CA ALA A 67 -7.29 9.59 -22.58
C ALA A 67 -6.25 8.47 -22.41
N LEU A 68 -4.96 8.79 -22.52
CA LEU A 68 -3.87 7.85 -22.25
C LEU A 68 -3.91 7.36 -20.81
N ALA A 69 -4.04 8.26 -19.83
CA ALA A 69 -4.05 7.90 -18.40
C ALA A 69 -5.21 6.95 -18.06
N ASN A 70 -6.38 7.14 -18.64
CA ASN A 70 -7.55 6.28 -18.46
C ASN A 70 -7.44 4.94 -19.19
N THR A 71 -6.64 4.85 -20.23
CA THR A 71 -6.50 3.61 -21.03
C THR A 71 -5.32 2.72 -20.57
N GLY A 72 -4.55 3.17 -19.58
CA GLY A 72 -3.44 2.37 -19.01
C GLY A 72 -2.09 3.08 -19.03
N GLY A 73 -2.04 4.33 -19.49
CA GLY A 73 -0.84 5.11 -19.66
C GLY A 73 -0.38 5.15 -21.11
N GLY A 74 0.77 5.77 -21.35
CA GLY A 74 1.36 5.87 -22.69
C GLY A 74 2.27 7.08 -22.85
N VAL A 75 2.69 7.36 -24.06
CA VAL A 75 3.66 8.41 -24.37
C VAL A 75 3.11 9.40 -25.40
N ILE A 76 3.32 10.69 -25.17
CA ILE A 76 3.10 11.74 -26.17
C ILE A 76 4.46 12.27 -26.61
N VAL A 77 4.73 12.24 -27.91
CA VAL A 77 5.99 12.72 -28.47
C VAL A 77 5.74 14.01 -29.27
N PHE A 78 6.38 15.09 -28.87
CA PHE A 78 6.33 16.37 -29.52
C PHE A 78 7.58 16.59 -30.42
N GLY A 79 7.40 17.10 -31.61
CA GLY A 79 8.44 17.32 -32.62
C GLY A 79 8.52 16.24 -33.69
N VAL A 80 7.48 15.40 -33.80
CA VAL A 80 7.36 14.38 -34.86
C VAL A 80 6.05 14.59 -35.61
N ASN A 81 6.10 14.47 -36.93
CA ASN A 81 4.91 14.59 -37.77
C ASN A 81 4.28 13.23 -38.10
N ASP A 82 3.09 13.26 -38.71
CA ASP A 82 2.30 12.06 -39.08
C ASP A 82 3.03 11.15 -40.11
N GLN A 83 4.07 11.67 -40.78
CA GLN A 83 4.95 10.87 -41.65
C GLN A 83 6.14 10.26 -40.90
N LEU A 84 6.10 10.29 -39.57
CA LEU A 84 7.13 9.78 -38.66
C LEU A 84 8.50 10.47 -38.82
N ARG A 85 8.50 11.71 -39.32
CA ARG A 85 9.72 12.50 -39.49
C ARG A 85 9.91 13.43 -38.30
N VAL A 86 11.15 13.51 -37.84
CA VAL A 86 11.53 14.43 -36.76
C VAL A 86 11.63 15.85 -37.34
N GLU A 87 10.69 16.69 -37.01
CA GLU A 87 10.71 18.12 -37.30
C GLU A 87 11.45 18.90 -36.24
N GLY A 88 11.33 18.46 -34.98
CA GLY A 88 11.96 19.06 -33.82
C GLY A 88 11.13 20.18 -33.22
N ILE A 89 11.53 20.56 -32.00
CA ILE A 89 10.96 21.66 -31.22
C ILE A 89 12.03 22.72 -31.03
N GLU A 90 11.67 23.99 -31.25
CA GLU A 90 12.59 25.13 -31.09
C GLU A 90 12.93 25.38 -29.62
N ASP A 91 11.92 25.44 -28.75
CA ASP A 91 12.06 25.66 -27.30
C ASP A 91 11.49 24.48 -26.52
N GLY A 92 12.33 23.48 -26.23
CA GLY A 92 11.94 22.30 -25.46
C GLY A 92 11.72 22.59 -23.98
N GLU A 93 12.24 23.70 -23.45
CA GLU A 93 12.06 24.08 -22.05
C GLU A 93 10.68 24.70 -21.83
N ALA A 94 10.27 25.61 -22.70
CA ALA A 94 8.94 26.19 -22.70
C ALA A 94 7.85 25.11 -22.87
N VAL A 95 8.08 24.11 -23.75
CA VAL A 95 7.17 22.97 -23.90
C VAL A 95 7.10 22.13 -22.62
N GLN A 96 8.21 21.86 -21.97
CA GLN A 96 8.23 21.14 -20.70
C GLN A 96 7.45 21.88 -19.61
N ASP A 97 7.67 23.18 -19.44
CA ASP A 97 7.00 23.99 -18.43
C ASP A 97 5.48 24.03 -18.66
N GLU A 98 5.06 24.15 -19.91
CA GLU A 98 3.64 24.12 -20.26
C GLU A 98 3.03 22.73 -20.02
N LEU A 99 3.73 21.63 -20.30
CA LEU A 99 3.26 20.28 -20.01
C LEU A 99 3.10 20.06 -18.49
N VAL A 100 4.04 20.56 -17.68
CA VAL A 100 3.94 20.52 -16.22
C VAL A 100 2.71 21.31 -15.75
N ARG A 101 2.48 22.49 -16.30
CA ARG A 101 1.29 23.31 -16.01
C ARG A 101 0.01 22.56 -16.35
N ILE A 102 -0.09 22.00 -17.56
CA ILE A 102 -1.27 21.23 -18.00
C ILE A 102 -1.54 20.06 -17.06
N CYS A 103 -0.53 19.25 -16.74
CA CYS A 103 -0.67 18.11 -15.85
C CYS A 103 -1.12 18.49 -14.44
N ARG A 104 -0.73 19.66 -13.96
CA ARG A 104 -1.08 20.17 -12.63
C ARG A 104 -2.44 20.84 -12.56
N GLU A 105 -2.79 21.64 -13.59
CA GLU A 105 -3.91 22.59 -13.51
C GLU A 105 -5.12 22.15 -14.33
N GLU A 106 -4.93 21.44 -15.44
CA GLU A 106 -6.00 21.08 -16.37
C GLU A 106 -6.51 19.63 -16.18
N ILE A 107 -5.87 18.84 -15.30
CA ILE A 107 -6.19 17.41 -15.08
C ILE A 107 -6.50 17.16 -13.62
N VAL A 108 -7.54 16.38 -13.37
CA VAL A 108 -7.99 16.01 -12.02
C VAL A 108 -8.15 14.47 -11.93
N PRO A 109 -7.51 13.80 -10.94
CA PRO A 109 -6.44 14.33 -10.08
C PRO A 109 -5.21 14.73 -10.89
N SER A 110 -4.38 15.63 -10.34
CA SER A 110 -3.18 16.09 -11.04
C SER A 110 -2.19 14.95 -11.29
N ILE A 111 -1.51 15.00 -12.44
CA ILE A 111 -0.49 14.02 -12.82
C ILE A 111 0.89 14.65 -12.60
N VAL A 112 1.81 13.89 -12.02
CA VAL A 112 3.22 14.24 -12.03
C VAL A 112 3.81 13.69 -13.33
N PRO A 113 4.15 14.56 -14.32
CA PRO A 113 4.62 14.09 -15.61
C PRO A 113 6.07 13.63 -15.55
N PHE A 114 6.38 12.64 -16.37
CA PHE A 114 7.75 12.27 -16.70
C PHE A 114 8.06 12.84 -18.10
N ILE A 115 9.04 13.75 -18.20
CA ILE A 115 9.33 14.47 -19.44
C ILE A 115 10.81 14.30 -19.78
N ASP A 116 11.08 13.74 -20.95
CA ASP A 116 12.42 13.61 -21.52
C ASP A 116 12.62 14.54 -22.71
N ARG A 117 13.76 15.20 -22.75
CA ARG A 117 14.20 16.04 -23.90
C ARG A 117 15.33 15.32 -24.63
N VAL A 118 15.02 14.82 -25.81
CA VAL A 118 15.97 14.03 -26.62
C VAL A 118 16.52 14.87 -27.79
N ALA A 119 17.85 15.03 -27.83
CA ALA A 119 18.53 15.73 -28.90
C ALA A 119 18.94 14.75 -30.02
N PHE A 120 18.91 15.23 -31.25
CA PHE A 120 19.34 14.53 -32.47
C PHE A 120 20.61 15.16 -33.06
N ASP A 121 21.37 14.40 -33.85
CA ASP A 121 22.64 14.79 -34.40
C ASP A 121 22.55 16.03 -35.34
N ASN A 122 21.35 16.30 -35.89
CA ASN A 122 21.05 17.45 -36.71
C ASN A 122 20.69 18.72 -35.90
N GLY A 123 20.88 18.69 -34.59
CA GLY A 123 20.52 19.79 -33.66
C GLY A 123 19.03 19.88 -33.33
N ARG A 124 18.19 19.03 -33.89
CA ARG A 124 16.75 19.00 -33.60
C ARG A 124 16.53 18.34 -32.21
N ARG A 125 15.54 18.82 -31.51
CA ARG A 125 15.13 18.27 -30.19
C ARG A 125 13.68 17.86 -30.26
N ILE A 126 13.35 16.78 -29.54
CA ILE A 126 11.98 16.35 -29.31
C ILE A 126 11.73 16.29 -27.83
N VAL A 127 10.47 16.40 -27.44
CA VAL A 127 10.02 16.27 -26.05
C VAL A 127 9.09 15.07 -25.98
N ALA A 128 9.39 14.13 -25.11
CA ALA A 128 8.54 12.97 -24.83
C ALA A 128 7.94 13.11 -23.43
N LEU A 129 6.62 13.00 -23.36
CA LEU A 129 5.86 12.99 -22.12
C LEU A 129 5.36 11.58 -21.88
N ASP A 130 5.80 10.98 -20.79
CA ASP A 130 5.30 9.69 -20.32
C ASP A 130 4.15 9.89 -19.32
N VAL A 131 3.02 9.27 -19.61
CA VAL A 131 1.76 9.37 -18.85
C VAL A 131 1.46 8.06 -18.15
N SER A 132 1.34 8.13 -16.83
CA SER A 132 0.96 6.97 -16.02
C SER A 132 -0.55 6.78 -15.91
N GLY A 133 -1.03 5.55 -16.12
CA GLY A 133 -2.44 5.16 -15.95
C GLY A 133 -2.82 4.60 -14.59
N LYS A 134 -1.99 4.74 -13.54
CA LYS A 134 -2.18 4.02 -12.27
C LYS A 134 -3.25 4.59 -11.32
N ARG A 135 -3.68 5.83 -11.49
CA ARG A 135 -4.65 6.49 -10.59
C ARG A 135 -5.94 6.88 -11.29
N ARG A 136 -6.29 6.16 -12.34
CA ARG A 136 -7.56 6.39 -13.07
C ARG A 136 -8.76 6.20 -12.13
N PRO A 137 -9.91 6.89 -12.35
CA PRO A 137 -10.16 7.70 -13.54
C PRO A 137 -9.61 9.12 -13.41
N TYR A 138 -9.08 9.63 -14.52
CA TYR A 138 -8.71 11.03 -14.67
C TYR A 138 -9.76 11.76 -15.49
N ARG A 139 -9.93 13.05 -15.24
CA ARG A 139 -10.79 13.91 -16.00
C ARG A 139 -10.11 15.24 -16.31
N THR A 140 -10.56 15.92 -17.33
CA THR A 140 -10.18 17.30 -17.58
C THR A 140 -10.82 18.23 -16.54
N ARG A 141 -10.29 19.44 -16.40
CA ARG A 141 -10.77 20.42 -15.41
C ARG A 141 -12.26 20.74 -15.57
N ASP A 142 -12.77 20.73 -16.79
CA ASP A 142 -14.19 20.94 -17.13
C ASP A 142 -15.08 19.70 -16.86
N GLY A 143 -14.52 18.62 -16.31
CA GLY A 143 -15.26 17.46 -15.83
C GLY A 143 -15.39 16.30 -16.82
N ARG A 144 -14.84 16.39 -18.04
CA ARG A 144 -14.95 15.35 -19.07
C ARG A 144 -13.91 14.25 -18.90
N PHE A 145 -14.34 13.02 -19.17
CA PHE A 145 -13.50 11.82 -19.14
C PHE A 145 -13.23 11.35 -20.57
N PHE A 146 -11.98 11.17 -20.91
CA PHE A 146 -11.56 10.68 -22.22
C PHE A 146 -10.86 9.34 -22.09
N ILE A 147 -11.01 8.51 -23.14
CA ILE A 147 -10.32 7.22 -23.31
C ILE A 147 -9.78 7.13 -24.74
N ARG A 148 -8.86 6.21 -24.97
CA ARG A 148 -8.38 5.88 -26.30
C ARG A 148 -9.11 4.67 -26.87
N SER A 149 -9.39 4.74 -28.16
CA SER A 149 -9.90 3.64 -28.96
C SER A 149 -8.97 3.50 -30.18
N GLY A 150 -7.94 2.64 -30.08
CA GLY A 150 -6.81 2.67 -31.01
C GLY A 150 -6.03 3.99 -30.90
N ALA A 151 -5.73 4.62 -32.03
CA ALA A 151 -5.04 5.91 -32.09
C ALA A 151 -5.94 7.12 -31.80
N GLU A 152 -7.26 6.94 -31.67
CA GLU A 152 -8.19 8.05 -31.50
C GLU A 152 -8.59 8.22 -30.03
N LYS A 153 -8.63 9.49 -29.57
CA LYS A 153 -9.26 9.82 -28.32
C LYS A 153 -10.74 10.09 -28.51
N ARG A 154 -11.55 9.67 -27.56
CA ARG A 154 -12.97 10.04 -27.49
C ARG A 154 -13.42 10.19 -26.04
N GLU A 155 -14.53 10.81 -25.85
CA GLU A 155 -15.17 10.88 -24.53
C GLU A 155 -15.67 9.49 -24.13
N ALA A 156 -15.49 9.14 -22.85
CA ALA A 156 -15.94 7.85 -22.31
C ALA A 156 -17.47 7.80 -22.23
N SER A 157 -18.06 6.67 -22.61
CA SER A 157 -19.50 6.45 -22.39
C SER A 157 -19.79 6.27 -20.89
N PRO A 158 -21.06 6.41 -20.46
CA PRO A 158 -21.42 6.16 -19.06
C PRO A 158 -21.03 4.76 -18.58
N GLU A 159 -21.12 3.74 -19.43
CA GLU A 159 -20.77 2.34 -19.13
C GLU A 159 -19.24 2.21 -18.97
N GLU A 160 -18.47 2.84 -19.83
CA GLU A 160 -17.01 2.85 -19.75
C GLU A 160 -16.51 3.64 -18.54
N LEU A 161 -17.19 4.74 -18.21
CA LEU A 161 -16.92 5.49 -17.00
C LEU A 161 -17.20 4.66 -15.75
N ALA A 162 -18.32 3.90 -15.74
CA ALA A 162 -18.63 2.97 -14.66
C ALA A 162 -17.54 1.89 -14.53
N ALA A 163 -17.07 1.32 -15.65
CA ALA A 163 -15.99 0.35 -15.66
C ALA A 163 -14.65 0.97 -15.15
N LEU A 164 -14.33 2.20 -15.57
CA LEU A 164 -13.14 2.92 -15.05
C LEU A 164 -13.22 3.17 -13.56
N LEU A 165 -14.41 3.49 -13.03
CA LEU A 165 -14.63 3.69 -11.61
C LEU A 165 -14.54 2.36 -10.83
N ASP A 166 -15.01 1.26 -11.40
CA ASP A 166 -14.87 -0.08 -10.82
C ASP A 166 -13.42 -0.57 -10.85
N ASP A 167 -12.71 -0.37 -11.94
CA ASP A 167 -11.27 -0.66 -12.05
C ASP A 167 -10.41 0.18 -11.10
N SER A 168 -10.86 1.38 -10.77
CA SER A 168 -10.16 2.29 -9.85
C SER A 168 -10.31 1.89 -8.39
N ARG A 169 -11.30 1.03 -8.07
CA ARG A 169 -11.27 0.32 -6.79
C ARG A 169 -10.14 -0.69 -6.89
N PRO A 170 -8.99 -0.47 -6.20
CA PRO A 170 -8.02 -1.54 -6.10
C PRO A 170 -8.77 -2.74 -5.57
N LEU A 171 -8.64 -3.90 -6.21
CA LEU A 171 -9.10 -5.16 -5.64
C LEU A 171 -8.42 -5.26 -4.29
N SER A 172 -9.10 -4.77 -3.27
CA SER A 172 -8.63 -4.95 -1.91
C SER A 172 -8.76 -6.42 -1.61
N GLY A 173 -7.66 -7.06 -1.22
CA GLY A 173 -7.69 -8.48 -0.83
C GLY A 173 -8.76 -8.78 0.22
N GLU A 174 -9.20 -7.75 0.94
CA GLU A 174 -10.25 -7.85 1.96
C GLU A 174 -11.65 -8.15 1.38
N ASN A 175 -11.95 -7.67 0.17
CA ASN A 175 -13.28 -7.77 -0.47
C ASN A 175 -13.43 -9.04 -1.33
N ILE A 176 -12.38 -9.84 -1.46
CA ILE A 176 -12.43 -11.11 -2.18
C ILE A 176 -13.31 -12.09 -1.40
N PRO A 177 -14.25 -12.83 -2.07
CA PRO A 177 -15.00 -13.89 -1.39
C PRO A 177 -14.04 -14.93 -0.82
N ALA A 178 -14.25 -15.32 0.44
CA ALA A 178 -13.49 -16.40 1.07
C ALA A 178 -14.01 -17.73 0.51
N LEU A 179 -13.32 -18.28 -0.49
CA LEU A 179 -13.76 -19.47 -1.21
C LEU A 179 -13.95 -20.66 -0.24
N GLY A 180 -15.12 -21.30 -0.30
CA GLY A 180 -15.51 -22.39 0.59
C GLY A 180 -16.05 -21.95 1.94
N ALA A 181 -16.20 -20.63 2.16
CA ALA A 181 -16.91 -20.10 3.32
C ALA A 181 -18.41 -20.03 3.07
N THR A 182 -19.16 -20.07 4.15
CA THR A 182 -20.61 -19.87 4.21
C THR A 182 -20.93 -18.91 5.36
N ILE A 183 -22.16 -18.43 5.44
CA ILE A 183 -22.58 -17.57 6.58
C ILE A 183 -22.46 -18.32 7.93
N ALA A 184 -22.55 -19.65 7.94
CA ALA A 184 -22.36 -20.46 9.15
C ALA A 184 -20.90 -20.44 9.68
N ASP A 185 -19.92 -19.97 8.90
CA ASP A 185 -18.54 -19.79 9.37
C ASP A 185 -18.34 -18.51 10.19
N ILE A 186 -19.38 -17.65 10.27
CA ILE A 186 -19.37 -16.40 11.03
C ILE A 186 -19.80 -16.66 12.48
N ASP A 187 -19.02 -16.16 13.43
CA ASP A 187 -19.38 -16.08 14.84
C ASP A 187 -20.45 -15.00 15.03
N GLU A 188 -21.69 -15.43 15.03
CA GLU A 188 -22.83 -14.54 15.20
C GLU A 188 -22.81 -13.80 16.54
N ALA A 189 -22.32 -14.44 17.61
CA ALA A 189 -22.27 -13.81 18.93
C ALA A 189 -21.33 -12.61 18.93
N HIS A 190 -20.16 -12.75 18.33
CA HIS A 190 -19.19 -11.68 18.16
C HIS A 190 -19.71 -10.58 17.24
N LEU A 191 -20.27 -10.96 16.07
CA LEU A 191 -20.87 -10.01 15.13
C LEU A 191 -21.98 -9.18 15.79
N TRP A 192 -22.92 -9.83 16.47
CA TRP A 192 -24.02 -9.15 17.15
C TRP A 192 -23.57 -8.30 18.34
N SER A 193 -22.49 -8.69 19.02
CA SER A 193 -21.88 -7.84 20.05
C SER A 193 -21.36 -6.53 19.45
N PHE A 194 -20.64 -6.63 18.33
CA PHE A 194 -20.17 -5.47 17.58
C PHE A 194 -21.33 -4.57 17.10
N VAL A 195 -22.33 -5.15 16.43
CA VAL A 195 -23.46 -4.41 15.85
C VAL A 195 -24.25 -3.66 16.94
N ARG A 196 -24.44 -4.27 18.10
CA ARG A 196 -25.14 -3.61 19.24
C ARG A 196 -24.32 -2.48 19.88
N ALA A 197 -23.01 -2.61 19.90
CA ALA A 197 -22.12 -1.60 20.46
C ALA A 197 -21.77 -0.50 19.43
N PHE A 198 -22.08 -0.70 18.15
CA PHE A 198 -21.76 0.23 17.08
C PHE A 198 -22.62 1.49 17.16
N GLN A 199 -22.02 2.60 17.57
CA GLN A 199 -22.66 3.91 17.69
C GLN A 199 -22.50 4.69 16.36
N GLY A 200 -23.24 4.30 15.33
CA GLY A 200 -23.08 4.95 14.02
C GLY A 200 -24.38 5.38 13.34
N GLY A 201 -25.54 5.19 13.97
CA GLY A 201 -26.84 5.52 13.37
C GLY A 201 -27.18 4.74 12.10
N ALA A 202 -26.35 3.77 11.71
CA ALA A 202 -26.56 2.94 10.53
C ALA A 202 -27.66 1.87 10.75
N PHE A 203 -27.94 1.56 12.01
CA PHE A 203 -28.94 0.56 12.39
C PHE A 203 -30.10 1.22 13.15
N ASP A 204 -31.31 0.82 12.80
CA ASP A 204 -32.49 1.13 13.62
C ASP A 204 -32.44 0.27 14.89
N GLU A 205 -32.13 0.88 16.03
CA GLU A 205 -31.99 0.19 17.33
C GLU A 205 -33.26 -0.59 17.70
N ALA A 206 -34.43 -0.13 17.29
CA ALA A 206 -35.70 -0.79 17.56
C ALA A 206 -35.88 -2.09 16.74
N ASN A 207 -35.31 -2.16 15.56
CA ASN A 207 -35.49 -3.24 14.59
C ASN A 207 -34.24 -4.10 14.36
N ILE A 208 -33.12 -3.77 14.96
CA ILE A 208 -31.84 -4.41 14.69
C ILE A 208 -31.86 -5.94 14.86
N LYS A 209 -32.69 -6.44 15.80
CA LYS A 209 -32.86 -7.88 16.06
C LYS A 209 -33.57 -8.65 14.94
N ASN A 210 -34.23 -7.93 14.04
CA ASN A 210 -35.01 -8.53 12.96
C ASN A 210 -34.20 -8.67 11.66
N TYR A 211 -32.97 -8.14 11.60
CA TYR A 211 -32.12 -8.29 10.41
C TYR A 211 -31.43 -9.64 10.41
N PRO A 212 -31.51 -10.42 9.30
CA PRO A 212 -30.70 -11.61 9.15
C PRO A 212 -29.19 -11.29 9.17
N THR A 213 -28.37 -12.15 9.75
CA THR A 213 -26.90 -12.05 9.74
C THR A 213 -26.35 -11.79 8.35
N ALA A 214 -26.89 -12.48 7.35
CA ALA A 214 -26.52 -12.32 5.94
C ALA A 214 -26.72 -10.88 5.43
N GLU A 215 -27.85 -10.25 5.74
CA GLU A 215 -28.14 -8.88 5.33
C GLU A 215 -27.22 -7.86 6.01
N ILE A 216 -26.88 -8.06 7.27
CA ILE A 216 -25.95 -7.21 8.00
C ILE A 216 -24.57 -7.26 7.36
N LEU A 217 -24.07 -8.44 7.05
CA LEU A 217 -22.78 -8.63 6.42
C LEU A 217 -22.72 -8.04 5.01
N GLU A 218 -23.77 -8.25 4.20
CA GLU A 218 -23.79 -7.81 2.81
C GLU A 218 -24.01 -6.30 2.68
N ARG A 219 -25.06 -5.76 3.30
CA ARG A 219 -25.53 -4.39 3.02
C ARG A 219 -24.95 -3.32 3.96
N TYR A 220 -24.75 -3.68 5.22
CA TYR A 220 -24.36 -2.69 6.22
C TYR A 220 -22.85 -2.70 6.48
N LEU A 221 -22.24 -3.86 6.56
CA LEU A 221 -20.81 -3.98 6.86
C LEU A 221 -19.96 -4.20 5.59
N LEU A 222 -20.55 -4.60 4.47
CA LEU A 222 -19.89 -4.95 3.22
C LEU A 222 -18.81 -6.06 3.42
N LEU A 223 -19.13 -7.02 4.29
CA LEU A 223 -18.28 -8.15 4.65
C LEU A 223 -18.73 -9.48 4.06
N ALA A 224 -19.76 -9.46 3.19
CA ALA A 224 -20.18 -10.57 2.34
C ALA A 224 -20.47 -10.07 0.93
N THR A 225 -20.37 -10.95 -0.04
CA THR A 225 -20.61 -10.65 -1.46
C THR A 225 -21.26 -11.83 -2.15
N ASN A 226 -22.05 -11.54 -3.18
CA ASN A 226 -22.62 -12.58 -4.03
C ASN A 226 -21.54 -13.19 -4.93
N TYR A 227 -21.36 -14.50 -4.86
CA TYR A 227 -20.45 -15.26 -5.69
C TYR A 227 -21.12 -16.55 -6.17
N ARG A 228 -21.35 -16.68 -7.47
CA ARG A 228 -22.02 -17.82 -8.10
C ARG A 228 -23.42 -18.11 -7.50
N ASP A 229 -24.22 -17.06 -7.34
CA ASP A 229 -25.56 -17.08 -6.77
C ASP A 229 -25.66 -17.38 -5.27
N ASP A 230 -24.53 -17.59 -4.59
CA ASP A 230 -24.46 -17.76 -3.14
C ASP A 230 -23.90 -16.49 -2.47
N LEU A 231 -24.44 -16.14 -1.31
CA LEU A 231 -23.87 -15.09 -0.47
C LEU A 231 -22.72 -15.67 0.35
N VAL A 232 -21.50 -15.20 0.06
CA VAL A 232 -20.27 -15.69 0.65
C VAL A 232 -19.61 -14.58 1.46
N PRO A 233 -19.17 -14.83 2.71
CA PRO A 233 -18.34 -13.88 3.46
C PRO A 233 -17.07 -13.53 2.68
N THR A 234 -16.68 -12.26 2.75
CA THR A 234 -15.38 -11.82 2.21
C THR A 234 -14.24 -12.27 3.11
N VAL A 235 -12.99 -12.15 2.62
CA VAL A 235 -11.79 -12.40 3.44
C VAL A 235 -11.82 -11.53 4.69
N ALA A 236 -12.23 -10.26 4.60
CA ALA A 236 -12.41 -9.39 5.76
C ALA A 236 -13.49 -9.91 6.72
N GLY A 237 -14.62 -10.37 6.18
CA GLY A 237 -15.70 -10.95 7.00
C GLY A 237 -15.23 -12.12 7.85
N ILE A 238 -14.50 -13.05 7.23
CA ILE A 238 -13.91 -14.20 7.94
C ILE A 238 -12.83 -13.77 8.94
N LEU A 239 -11.93 -12.86 8.56
CA LEU A 239 -10.88 -12.38 9.47
C LEU A 239 -11.44 -11.67 10.70
N LEU A 240 -12.50 -10.88 10.55
CA LEU A 240 -13.10 -10.10 11.63
C LEU A 240 -14.03 -10.95 12.51
N PHE A 241 -14.93 -11.70 11.89
CA PHE A 241 -16.05 -12.35 12.59
C PHE A 241 -16.13 -13.86 12.34
N GLY A 242 -15.15 -14.48 11.70
CA GLY A 242 -15.14 -15.93 11.55
C GLY A 242 -14.90 -16.64 12.89
N HIS A 243 -15.49 -17.83 13.05
CA HIS A 243 -15.07 -18.76 14.10
C HIS A 243 -13.58 -19.08 13.94
N ASP A 244 -12.83 -19.18 15.03
CA ASP A 244 -11.39 -19.40 14.99
C ASP A 244 -10.98 -20.62 14.16
N GLU A 245 -11.77 -21.70 14.22
CA GLU A 245 -11.56 -22.91 13.42
C GLU A 245 -11.80 -22.66 11.92
N SER A 246 -12.83 -21.87 11.59
CA SER A 246 -13.15 -21.49 10.21
C SER A 246 -12.05 -20.59 9.63
N VAL A 247 -11.56 -19.63 10.40
CA VAL A 247 -10.40 -18.79 9.98
C VAL A 247 -9.17 -19.67 9.73
N ALA A 248 -8.85 -20.58 10.65
CA ALA A 248 -7.70 -21.47 10.50
C ALA A 248 -7.81 -22.40 9.28
N ARG A 249 -9.02 -22.84 8.94
CA ARG A 249 -9.31 -23.69 7.79
C ARG A 249 -9.27 -22.92 6.46
N LEU A 250 -9.95 -21.77 6.41
CA LEU A 250 -10.13 -20.98 5.18
C LEU A 250 -8.93 -20.10 4.86
N LEU A 251 -8.29 -19.55 5.89
CA LEU A 251 -7.22 -18.57 5.80
C LEU A 251 -6.00 -18.99 6.66
N PRO A 252 -5.40 -20.15 6.43
CA PRO A 252 -4.39 -20.75 7.33
C PRO A 252 -3.15 -19.87 7.53
N ARG A 253 -2.87 -18.96 6.58
CA ARG A 253 -1.72 -18.06 6.68
C ARG A 253 -2.04 -16.71 7.34
N SER A 254 -3.28 -16.51 7.79
CA SER A 254 -3.65 -15.32 8.58
C SER A 254 -3.10 -15.35 10.01
N SER A 255 -2.58 -16.49 10.46
CA SER A 255 -1.96 -16.67 11.76
C SER A 255 -0.74 -15.78 12.00
N VAL A 256 -0.34 -15.64 13.27
CA VAL A 256 0.90 -14.98 13.68
C VAL A 256 1.81 -16.00 14.37
N ILE A 257 3.05 -16.11 13.90
CA ILE A 257 4.06 -16.94 14.55
C ILE A 257 4.77 -16.09 15.61
N ALA A 258 4.47 -16.34 16.87
CA ALA A 258 5.13 -15.69 17.99
C ALA A 258 6.32 -16.54 18.48
N THR A 259 7.48 -15.90 18.63
CA THR A 259 8.73 -16.58 19.05
C THR A 259 9.44 -15.75 20.12
N ARG A 260 9.78 -16.37 21.25
CA ARG A 260 10.67 -15.82 22.28
C ARG A 260 12.09 -16.36 22.06
N PHE A 261 13.05 -15.45 21.94
CA PHE A 261 14.47 -15.78 21.85
C PHE A 261 15.19 -15.45 23.17
N GLY A 262 16.12 -16.30 23.61
CA GLY A 262 16.95 -16.09 24.79
C GLY A 262 18.18 -15.23 24.50
N GLY A 263 17.96 -14.02 23.98
CA GLY A 263 18.99 -13.05 23.63
C GLY A 263 18.43 -11.93 22.76
N ASP A 264 19.30 -11.10 22.17
CA ASP A 264 18.92 -9.88 21.44
C ASP A 264 18.78 -10.07 19.93
N THR A 265 19.03 -11.29 19.41
CA THR A 265 18.97 -11.59 17.97
C THR A 265 18.27 -12.90 17.67
N SER A 266 17.86 -13.09 16.43
CA SER A 266 17.24 -14.35 15.95
C SER A 266 18.21 -15.53 15.88
N GLN A 267 19.51 -15.33 16.14
CA GLN A 267 20.51 -16.40 16.26
C GLN A 267 20.53 -16.99 17.68
N ALA A 268 19.91 -16.31 18.64
CA ALA A 268 19.81 -16.80 20.01
C ALA A 268 18.88 -18.03 20.09
N PRO A 269 19.04 -18.87 21.13
CA PRO A 269 18.16 -20.02 21.35
C PRO A 269 16.69 -19.63 21.41
N VAL A 270 15.83 -20.43 20.78
CA VAL A 270 14.39 -20.30 20.89
C VAL A 270 13.93 -20.85 22.23
N ILE A 271 13.30 -20.02 23.05
CA ILE A 271 12.73 -20.40 24.34
C ILE A 271 11.31 -20.95 24.16
N GLU A 272 10.49 -20.22 23.38
CA GLU A 272 9.12 -20.61 23.04
C GLU A 272 8.78 -20.19 21.62
N ARG A 273 8.03 -21.04 20.92
CA ARG A 273 7.45 -20.71 19.63
C ARG A 273 6.03 -21.25 19.57
N VAL A 274 5.08 -20.36 19.24
CA VAL A 274 3.66 -20.70 19.16
C VAL A 274 3.05 -20.02 17.92
N GLU A 275 2.12 -20.71 17.29
CA GLU A 275 1.30 -20.15 16.22
C GLU A 275 -0.02 -19.67 16.81
N LEU A 276 -0.26 -18.37 16.76
CA LEU A 276 -1.50 -17.71 17.19
C LEU A 276 -2.48 -17.77 16.05
N ARG A 277 -3.60 -18.46 16.23
CA ARG A 277 -4.65 -18.70 15.23
C ARG A 277 -5.97 -18.14 15.72
N GLY A 278 -6.88 -17.90 14.80
CA GLY A 278 -8.22 -17.41 15.04
C GLY A 278 -8.56 -16.15 14.25
N ASN A 279 -9.65 -15.51 14.61
CA ASN A 279 -10.02 -14.22 14.07
C ASN A 279 -9.10 -13.11 14.60
N LEU A 280 -9.22 -11.90 14.06
CA LEU A 280 -8.27 -10.83 14.40
C LEU A 280 -8.33 -10.42 15.87
N ALA A 281 -9.50 -10.49 16.53
CA ALA A 281 -9.61 -10.19 17.97
C ALA A 281 -8.89 -11.25 18.81
N THR A 282 -9.08 -12.53 18.51
CA THR A 282 -8.40 -13.66 19.17
C THR A 282 -6.89 -13.59 18.99
N ILE A 283 -6.42 -13.26 17.77
CA ILE A 283 -4.98 -13.14 17.52
C ILE A 283 -4.39 -11.95 18.26
N ASP A 284 -5.05 -10.79 18.25
CA ASP A 284 -4.60 -9.58 18.95
C ASP A 284 -4.43 -9.83 20.44
N GLU A 285 -5.47 -10.36 21.09
CA GLU A 285 -5.43 -10.70 22.51
C GLU A 285 -4.33 -11.72 22.84
N SER A 286 -4.20 -12.76 21.99
CA SER A 286 -3.19 -13.81 22.18
C SER A 286 -1.77 -13.28 21.98
N ALA A 287 -1.56 -12.35 21.04
CA ALA A 287 -0.27 -11.69 20.81
C ALA A 287 0.12 -10.80 21.99
N LEU A 288 -0.82 -10.00 22.50
CA LEU A 288 -0.61 -9.18 23.70
C LEU A 288 -0.30 -10.04 24.92
N ARG A 289 -1.02 -11.13 25.10
CA ARG A 289 -0.79 -12.09 26.19
C ARG A 289 0.59 -12.77 26.07
N PHE A 290 1.01 -13.11 24.84
CA PHE A 290 2.34 -13.66 24.59
C PHE A 290 3.44 -12.66 24.98
N VAL A 291 3.34 -11.40 24.54
CA VAL A 291 4.30 -10.35 24.92
C VAL A 291 4.31 -10.16 26.45
N GLY A 292 3.14 -10.09 27.08
CA GLY A 292 3.01 -9.90 28.53
C GLY A 292 3.60 -11.03 29.39
N ARG A 293 3.79 -12.24 28.82
CA ARG A 293 4.52 -13.32 29.53
C ARG A 293 6.01 -13.01 29.70
N TYR A 294 6.60 -12.27 28.78
CA TYR A 294 8.05 -12.03 28.74
C TYR A 294 8.47 -10.58 28.96
N CYS A 295 7.55 -9.64 28.82
CA CYS A 295 7.79 -8.22 28.97
C CYS A 295 6.78 -7.59 29.94
N ASP A 296 7.16 -6.51 30.57
CA ASP A 296 6.24 -5.71 31.38
C ASP A 296 5.61 -4.60 30.53
N LEU A 297 4.28 -4.56 30.51
CA LEU A 297 3.52 -3.58 29.75
C LEU A 297 2.96 -2.51 30.70
N TRP A 298 3.31 -1.27 30.45
CA TRP A 298 2.94 -0.13 31.30
C TRP A 298 2.02 0.84 30.56
N ASP A 299 1.02 1.37 31.24
CA ASP A 299 0.15 2.39 30.69
C ASP A 299 0.81 3.78 30.70
N ALA A 300 1.76 4.00 31.63
CA ALA A 300 2.60 5.19 31.67
C ALA A 300 4.03 4.81 32.08
N ARG A 301 5.01 5.61 31.65
CA ARG A 301 6.40 5.39 32.04
C ARG A 301 6.55 5.48 33.56
N PRO A 302 7.12 4.47 34.23
CA PRO A 302 7.36 4.54 35.66
C PRO A 302 8.27 5.72 36.00
N ALA A 303 7.90 6.46 37.04
CA ALA A 303 8.73 7.57 37.52
C ALA A 303 10.12 7.04 37.93
N ARG A 304 11.18 7.72 37.51
CA ARG A 304 12.52 7.44 38.03
C ARG A 304 12.52 7.72 39.52
N SER A 305 12.81 6.71 40.32
CA SER A 305 13.09 6.93 41.74
C SER A 305 14.28 7.89 41.84
N SER A 306 14.09 9.02 42.49
CA SER A 306 15.15 10.05 42.70
C SER A 306 16.16 9.66 43.78
N GLY A 307 16.33 8.37 44.02
CA GLY A 307 17.31 7.83 44.98
C GLY A 307 18.61 7.44 44.30
N THR A 308 19.72 7.76 44.96
CA THR A 308 21.13 7.51 44.56
C THR A 308 21.51 6.00 44.58
N SER A 309 20.58 5.10 44.52
CA SER A 309 20.82 3.68 44.30
C SER A 309 20.65 3.38 42.81
N GLU A 310 21.65 2.77 42.18
CA GLU A 310 21.50 2.15 40.88
C GLU A 310 20.28 1.25 40.94
N ALA A 311 19.17 1.67 40.33
CA ALA A 311 18.00 0.83 40.24
C ALA A 311 18.43 -0.47 39.56
N PRO A 312 18.15 -1.64 40.13
CA PRO A 312 18.50 -2.91 39.53
C PRO A 312 17.95 -2.93 38.11
N ILE A 313 18.76 -3.34 37.14
CA ILE A 313 18.34 -3.52 35.75
C ILE A 313 17.08 -4.39 35.82
N PRO A 314 15.92 -3.93 35.30
CA PRO A 314 14.71 -4.73 35.38
C PRO A 314 14.98 -6.10 34.77
N ALA A 315 14.60 -7.15 35.46
CA ALA A 315 14.78 -8.52 34.98
C ALA A 315 14.04 -8.80 33.66
N ARG A 316 13.09 -7.94 33.34
CA ARG A 316 12.26 -7.99 32.11
C ARG A 316 12.26 -6.62 31.46
N ALA A 317 12.29 -6.62 30.13
CA ALA A 317 12.17 -5.38 29.35
C ALA A 317 10.77 -4.77 29.51
N ASN A 318 10.72 -3.44 29.63
CA ASN A 318 9.50 -2.68 29.82
C ASN A 318 9.11 -1.96 28.53
N TYR A 319 7.82 -1.96 28.23
CA TYR A 319 7.25 -1.30 27.05
C TYR A 319 5.99 -0.52 27.41
N SER A 320 5.67 0.51 26.64
CA SER A 320 4.34 1.12 26.67
C SER A 320 3.33 0.14 26.10
N ARG A 321 2.25 -0.14 26.84
CA ARG A 321 1.14 -1.01 26.41
C ARG A 321 0.53 -0.47 25.12
N ALA A 322 0.29 0.85 25.04
CA ALA A 322 -0.29 1.50 23.87
C ALA A 322 0.56 1.29 22.60
N VAL A 323 1.90 1.34 22.74
CA VAL A 323 2.83 1.10 21.62
C VAL A 323 2.74 -0.35 21.14
N ILE A 324 2.72 -1.32 22.05
CA ILE A 324 2.64 -2.74 21.67
C ILE A 324 1.30 -3.06 21.03
N SER A 325 0.18 -2.59 21.63
CA SER A 325 -1.17 -2.80 21.07
C SER A 325 -1.28 -2.21 19.67
N GLU A 326 -0.83 -0.96 19.46
CA GLU A 326 -0.86 -0.31 18.15
C GLU A 326 0.03 -1.04 17.13
N ALA A 327 1.20 -1.52 17.54
CA ALA A 327 2.11 -2.23 16.65
C ALA A 327 1.54 -3.58 16.19
N ILE A 328 0.92 -4.35 17.11
CA ILE A 328 0.26 -5.61 16.78
C ILE A 328 -0.93 -5.35 15.87
N ALA A 329 -1.81 -4.41 16.23
CA ALA A 329 -2.97 -4.05 15.43
C ALA A 329 -2.60 -3.63 14.00
N ASN A 330 -1.60 -2.74 13.85
CA ASN A 330 -1.10 -2.35 12.53
C ASN A 330 -0.62 -3.54 11.71
N ALA A 331 0.05 -4.51 12.35
CA ALA A 331 0.51 -5.71 11.67
C ALA A 331 -0.66 -6.58 11.19
N LEU A 332 -1.74 -6.67 11.95
CA LEU A 332 -2.90 -7.47 11.59
C LEU A 332 -3.73 -6.84 10.47
N ILE A 333 -4.02 -5.53 10.57
CA ILE A 333 -4.94 -4.85 9.64
C ILE A 333 -4.27 -4.30 8.37
N HIS A 334 -2.94 -4.15 8.39
CA HIS A 334 -2.16 -3.66 7.23
C HIS A 334 -1.31 -4.75 6.58
N ARG A 335 -1.60 -6.00 6.88
CA ARG A 335 -1.02 -7.15 6.20
C ARG A 335 -1.46 -7.16 4.74
N ASP A 336 -0.55 -7.54 3.85
CA ASP A 336 -0.92 -7.85 2.47
C ASP A 336 -1.66 -9.20 2.41
N LEU A 337 -2.95 -9.12 2.11
CA LEU A 337 -3.83 -10.30 2.03
C LEU A 337 -3.62 -11.12 0.74
N PHE A 338 -2.89 -10.59 -0.25
CA PHE A 338 -2.52 -11.33 -1.46
C PHE A 338 -1.28 -12.22 -1.26
N VAL A 339 -0.43 -11.91 -0.28
CA VAL A 339 0.71 -12.74 0.09
C VAL A 339 0.22 -13.91 0.95
N ARG A 340 0.10 -15.08 0.32
CA ARG A 340 -0.52 -16.26 0.95
C ARG A 340 0.48 -17.30 1.46
N ASP A 341 1.76 -17.14 1.20
CA ASP A 341 2.82 -18.08 1.54
C ASP A 341 3.63 -17.70 2.78
N VAL A 342 3.52 -16.44 3.24
CA VAL A 342 4.25 -15.93 4.39
C VAL A 342 3.29 -15.47 5.49
N THR A 343 3.57 -15.88 6.73
CA THR A 343 2.82 -15.45 7.92
C THR A 343 3.48 -14.25 8.59
N THR A 344 2.69 -13.46 9.32
CA THR A 344 3.20 -12.42 10.22
C THR A 344 4.02 -13.06 11.35
N ARG A 345 5.12 -12.45 11.74
CA ARG A 345 5.98 -12.94 12.84
C ARG A 345 6.10 -11.90 13.94
N LEU A 346 5.98 -12.36 15.17
CA LEU A 346 6.18 -11.58 16.39
C LEU A 346 7.38 -12.19 17.13
N HIS A 347 8.51 -11.49 17.15
CA HIS A 347 9.71 -11.94 17.83
C HIS A 347 9.95 -11.13 19.10
N VAL A 348 10.03 -11.78 20.23
CA VAL A 348 10.33 -11.16 21.52
C VAL A 348 11.76 -11.54 21.89
N PHE A 349 12.65 -10.55 21.96
CA PHE A 349 14.04 -10.63 22.39
C PHE A 349 14.18 -10.12 23.82
N ASP A 350 15.41 -10.15 24.37
CA ASP A 350 15.64 -9.67 25.74
C ASP A 350 15.36 -8.18 25.89
N ARG A 351 15.70 -7.37 24.84
CA ARG A 351 15.57 -5.89 24.87
C ARG A 351 14.85 -5.29 23.67
N ALA A 352 14.27 -6.13 22.84
CA ALA A 352 13.57 -5.66 21.65
C ALA A 352 12.39 -6.57 21.30
N ILE A 353 11.42 -6.00 20.60
CA ILE A 353 10.33 -6.74 19.97
C ILE A 353 10.33 -6.40 18.48
N ASP A 354 10.36 -7.43 17.63
CA ASP A 354 10.22 -7.28 16.19
C ASP A 354 8.85 -7.78 15.73
N ILE A 355 8.18 -6.97 14.94
CA ILE A 355 6.99 -7.38 14.21
C ILE A 355 7.33 -7.35 12.72
N VAL A 356 7.17 -8.50 12.06
CA VAL A 356 7.54 -8.68 10.66
C VAL A 356 6.30 -9.10 9.88
N ASN A 357 5.91 -8.26 8.93
CA ASN A 357 4.78 -8.51 8.04
C ASN A 357 5.25 -8.82 6.62
N PRO A 358 4.57 -9.75 5.90
CA PRO A 358 4.64 -9.75 4.45
C PRO A 358 4.13 -8.42 3.93
N ARG A 359 4.85 -7.83 2.97
CA ARG A 359 4.47 -6.55 2.39
C ARG A 359 4.12 -6.70 0.92
N PRO A 360 3.28 -5.80 0.37
CA PRO A 360 3.12 -5.72 -1.08
C PRO A 360 4.47 -5.45 -1.73
N SER A 361 4.73 -6.07 -2.86
CA SER A 361 5.92 -5.85 -3.69
C SER A 361 6.08 -4.40 -4.14
N ALA A 362 5.07 -3.56 -3.99
CA ALA A 362 5.06 -2.16 -4.37
C ALA A 362 4.74 -1.22 -3.18
N GLY A 363 5.76 -0.64 -2.57
CA GLY A 363 5.61 0.64 -1.88
C GLY A 363 5.13 0.66 -0.44
N PHE A 364 4.98 -0.45 0.27
CA PHE A 364 4.51 -0.44 1.68
C PHE A 364 5.41 0.38 2.61
N ALA A 365 6.73 0.27 2.46
CA ALA A 365 7.66 1.10 3.24
C ALA A 365 7.49 2.60 2.97
N SER A 366 7.18 2.94 1.72
CA SER A 366 6.87 4.32 1.32
C SER A 366 5.56 4.82 1.96
N ALA A 367 4.55 3.96 2.12
CA ALA A 367 3.29 4.27 2.78
C ALA A 367 3.50 4.51 4.30
N ALA A 368 4.25 3.63 4.96
CA ALA A 368 4.58 3.77 6.37
C ALA A 368 5.39 5.05 6.62
N LEU A 369 6.41 5.33 5.80
CA LEU A 369 7.20 6.57 5.90
C LEU A 369 6.37 7.82 5.68
N ARG A 370 5.40 7.80 4.75
CA ARG A 370 4.46 8.92 4.55
C ARG A 370 3.55 9.12 5.76
N ALA A 371 3.02 8.03 6.32
CA ALA A 371 2.19 8.10 7.53
C ALA A 371 2.98 8.72 8.69
N ILE A 372 4.23 8.32 8.89
CA ILE A 372 5.10 8.84 9.95
C ILE A 372 5.45 10.31 9.72
N ARG A 373 5.83 10.68 8.50
CA ARG A 373 6.32 12.04 8.20
C ARG A 373 5.22 13.07 8.06
N PHE A 374 4.09 12.68 7.47
CA PHE A 374 3.05 13.62 7.04
C PHE A 374 1.69 13.39 7.71
N GLY A 375 1.57 12.34 8.54
CA GLY A 375 0.30 12.00 9.17
C GLY A 375 -0.79 11.55 8.18
N VAL A 376 -0.40 11.12 6.97
CA VAL A 376 -1.33 10.68 5.93
C VAL A 376 -1.35 9.15 5.89
N PRO A 377 -2.33 8.50 6.52
CA PRO A 377 -2.43 7.05 6.50
C PRO A 377 -2.83 6.55 5.11
N GLN A 378 -2.16 5.53 4.60
CA GLN A 378 -2.63 4.77 3.45
C GLN A 378 -3.27 3.47 3.98
N ARG A 379 -4.56 3.31 3.74
CA ARG A 379 -5.31 2.13 4.16
C ARG A 379 -5.32 1.13 3.01
N LEU A 380 -4.62 0.02 3.17
CA LEU A 380 -4.62 -1.09 2.19
C LEU A 380 -5.94 -1.86 2.26
N SER A 381 -6.52 -1.98 3.44
CA SER A 381 -7.75 -2.69 3.74
C SER A 381 -8.68 -1.79 4.54
N PRO A 382 -9.39 -0.85 3.89
CA PRO A 382 -10.17 0.17 4.59
C PRO A 382 -11.30 -0.38 5.44
N GLN A 383 -11.93 -1.49 5.06
CA GLN A 383 -13.01 -2.12 5.84
C GLN A 383 -12.47 -2.83 7.08
N LEU A 384 -11.38 -3.59 6.95
CA LEU A 384 -10.68 -4.16 8.09
C LEU A 384 -10.27 -3.07 9.09
N VAL A 385 -9.66 -1.99 8.59
CA VAL A 385 -9.25 -0.87 9.45
C VAL A 385 -10.45 -0.21 10.13
N ALA A 386 -11.52 0.07 9.39
CA ALA A 386 -12.70 0.75 9.93
C ALA A 386 -13.39 -0.08 11.01
N THR A 387 -13.53 -1.38 10.80
CA THR A 387 -14.20 -2.29 11.75
C THR A 387 -13.30 -2.59 12.95
N PHE A 388 -12.06 -3.01 12.71
CA PHE A 388 -11.13 -3.39 13.78
C PHE A 388 -10.77 -2.21 14.71
N SER A 389 -10.62 -1.00 14.15
CA SER A 389 -10.31 0.20 14.96
C SER A 389 -11.54 0.80 15.64
N ASN A 390 -12.73 0.28 15.40
CA ASN A 390 -13.93 0.75 16.10
C ASN A 390 -13.95 0.19 17.52
N PRO A 391 -14.15 1.01 18.56
CA PRO A 391 -14.23 0.55 19.94
C PRO A 391 -15.26 -0.58 20.18
N ALA A 392 -16.33 -0.61 19.38
CA ALA A 392 -17.35 -1.67 19.42
C ALA A 392 -16.80 -3.06 19.08
N TYR A 393 -15.68 -3.16 18.38
CA TYR A 393 -15.04 -4.43 18.02
C TYR A 393 -14.36 -5.11 19.22
N GLY A 394 -14.13 -4.37 20.32
CA GLY A 394 -13.56 -4.90 21.56
C GLY A 394 -12.04 -4.81 21.65
N VAL A 395 -11.36 -4.30 20.62
CA VAL A 395 -9.92 -4.06 20.66
C VAL A 395 -9.66 -2.60 21.06
N THR A 396 -8.82 -2.41 22.07
CA THR A 396 -8.50 -1.06 22.55
C THR A 396 -7.24 -0.55 21.86
N LEU A 397 -7.42 0.40 20.95
CA LEU A 397 -6.34 1.08 20.25
C LEU A 397 -6.22 2.53 20.72
N ALA A 398 -4.97 3.01 20.79
CA ALA A 398 -4.72 4.43 21.01
C ALA A 398 -4.88 5.19 19.70
N PRO A 399 -5.56 6.35 19.67
CA PRO A 399 -5.75 7.10 18.45
C PRO A 399 -4.42 7.67 17.94
N GLY A 400 -4.17 7.62 16.63
CA GLY A 400 -3.06 8.28 15.97
C GLY A 400 -2.09 7.38 15.19
N GLY A 401 -2.25 6.05 15.20
CA GLY A 401 -1.49 5.13 14.34
C GLY A 401 0.02 5.20 14.52
N LEU A 402 0.77 4.93 13.46
CA LEU A 402 2.24 4.95 13.48
C LEU A 402 2.86 6.26 14.00
N PRO A 403 2.38 7.47 13.69
CA PRO A 403 2.92 8.70 14.27
C PRO A 403 2.83 8.74 15.80
N MET A 404 1.71 8.27 16.36
CA MET A 404 1.53 8.15 17.81
C MET A 404 2.51 7.11 18.36
N LEU A 405 2.56 5.92 17.75
CA LEU A 405 3.45 4.83 18.15
C LEU A 405 4.91 5.30 18.24
N PHE A 406 5.40 6.01 17.23
CA PHE A 406 6.78 6.52 17.20
C PHE A 406 7.05 7.55 18.29
N ARG A 407 6.13 8.47 18.51
CA ARG A 407 6.24 9.51 19.54
C ARG A 407 6.24 8.89 20.93
N GLU A 408 5.30 7.98 21.18
CA GLU A 408 5.13 7.32 22.47
C GLU A 408 6.30 6.38 22.78
N ALA A 409 6.75 5.57 21.82
CA ALA A 409 7.91 4.69 21.97
C ALA A 409 9.17 5.50 22.30
N ARG A 410 9.39 6.64 21.62
CA ARG A 410 10.50 7.54 21.92
C ARG A 410 10.39 8.14 23.32
N SER A 411 9.21 8.59 23.71
CA SER A 411 8.96 9.14 25.04
C SER A 411 9.22 8.09 26.14
N PHE A 412 8.81 6.84 25.89
CA PHE A 412 8.94 5.75 26.85
C PHE A 412 10.38 5.24 26.96
N SER A 413 11.04 4.89 25.86
CA SER A 413 12.34 4.21 25.84
C SER A 413 13.54 5.13 25.60
N ASN A 414 13.34 6.40 25.24
CA ASN A 414 14.33 7.32 24.69
C ASN A 414 14.95 6.87 23.35
N ARG A 415 14.39 5.84 22.70
CA ARG A 415 14.83 5.30 21.43
C ARG A 415 13.70 5.33 20.43
N LEU A 416 14.00 5.69 19.18
CA LEU A 416 13.04 5.58 18.10
C LEU A 416 12.91 4.11 17.69
N PRO A 417 11.70 3.66 17.32
CA PRO A 417 11.54 2.40 16.63
C PRO A 417 12.32 2.37 15.32
N ASP A 418 12.87 1.20 14.97
CA ASP A 418 13.49 0.99 13.68
C ASP A 418 12.49 0.41 12.68
N ILE A 419 12.44 0.99 11.50
CA ILE A 419 11.70 0.42 10.36
C ILE A 419 12.70 -0.05 9.33
N SER A 420 12.57 -1.28 8.92
CA SER A 420 13.28 -1.81 7.77
C SER A 420 12.34 -2.53 6.82
N ALA A 421 12.61 -2.40 5.53
CA ALA A 421 11.93 -3.11 4.48
C ALA A 421 13.01 -3.88 3.71
N PHE A 422 12.93 -5.20 3.74
CA PHE A 422 13.91 -6.06 3.12
C PHE A 422 13.24 -7.35 2.65
N ASN A 423 13.56 -7.79 1.42
CA ASN A 423 13.05 -9.05 0.85
C ASN A 423 11.52 -9.21 0.98
N ASP A 424 10.75 -8.22 0.51
CA ASP A 424 9.29 -8.24 0.54
C ASP A 424 8.68 -8.35 1.94
N GLU A 425 9.42 -7.97 2.97
CA GLU A 425 8.98 -7.91 4.34
C GLU A 425 9.11 -6.50 4.91
N PHE A 426 8.12 -6.13 5.71
CA PHE A 426 8.16 -4.92 6.54
C PHE A 426 8.44 -5.33 7.99
N ARG A 427 9.49 -4.78 8.57
CA ARG A 427 9.88 -5.04 9.95
C ARG A 427 9.83 -3.75 10.76
N LEU A 428 9.12 -3.81 11.86
CA LEU A 428 9.12 -2.80 12.92
C LEU A 428 9.83 -3.36 14.14
N ARG A 429 10.89 -2.69 14.59
CA ARG A 429 11.59 -3.03 15.82
C ARG A 429 11.33 -2.01 16.91
N LEU A 430 10.83 -2.47 18.03
CA LEU A 430 10.57 -1.69 19.25
C LEU A 430 11.65 -1.99 20.28
N HIS A 431 12.13 -0.95 20.98
CA HIS A 431 13.16 -1.07 21.99
C HIS A 431 12.57 -0.96 23.39
N GLY A 432 12.88 -1.93 24.25
CA GLY A 432 12.54 -1.91 25.67
C GLY A 432 13.55 -1.13 26.52
N ILE A 433 13.16 -0.81 27.76
CA ILE A 433 13.99 -0.28 28.83
C ILE A 433 14.14 -1.29 29.94
#